data_78ef28cc471d738e835d5527925a5590
#
_entry.id   78ef28cc471d738e835d5527925a5590
#
_cell.length_a   1.000
_cell.length_b   1.000
_cell.length_c   1.000
_cell.angle_alpha   90.00
_cell.angle_beta   90.00
_cell.angle_gamma   90.00
#
_symmetry.space_group_name_H-M   'P 1'
#
loop_
_entity.id
_entity.type
_entity.pdbx_description
1 polymer ?
#
loop_
_entity_poly.entity_id
_entity_poly.type
_entity_poly.pdbx_seq_one_letter_code
_entity_poly.pdbx_strand_id
1 'polypeptide(L)'
;MIHSSNTSSRSIFILALWSLLFTKCFTLEYLVRQYEAPINSLNYVWALSIAMAGVATAVYANIQSEVRTKLLKHPNFLVILTLGSFIVILVAKSLLAKDGVSHSLALAATGLSIIQLLIHGKNLKPRSIGISISWFVAAAAIVNTAQPLAFLVFAISICIISFLPRFAQFVALRRGKLDSQAS
;
A
#
# COMPACT_ATOMS: atom_id res chain seq x y z
N MET A 1 2.40 11.06 28.80
CA MET A 1 1.44 10.64 27.75
C MET A 1 1.73 11.20 26.34
N ILE A 2 2.70 12.07 26.13
CA ILE A 2 2.99 12.74 24.84
C ILE A 2 3.72 11.82 23.83
N HIS A 3 4.40 10.77 24.27
CA HIS A 3 5.19 9.90 23.38
C HIS A 3 4.35 8.98 22.45
N SER A 4 3.15 8.54 22.84
CA SER A 4 2.35 7.59 22.04
C SER A 4 1.68 8.21 20.80
N SER A 5 1.37 9.51 20.84
CA SER A 5 0.70 10.20 19.72
C SER A 5 1.67 10.50 18.54
N ASN A 6 2.96 10.64 18.83
CA ASN A 6 3.97 10.91 17.80
C ASN A 6 4.30 9.67 16.96
N THR A 7 4.27 8.49 17.59
CA THR A 7 4.54 7.20 16.96
C THR A 7 3.46 6.83 15.93
N SER A 8 2.20 7.07 16.25
CA SER A 8 1.06 6.79 15.36
C SER A 8 1.07 7.67 14.10
N SER A 9 1.37 8.97 14.24
CA SER A 9 1.41 9.91 13.12
C SER A 9 2.50 9.55 12.09
N ARG A 10 3.67 9.09 12.56
CA ARG A 10 4.79 8.72 11.70
C ARG A 10 4.51 7.45 10.89
N SER A 11 3.94 6.42 11.52
CA SER A 11 3.59 5.19 10.83
C SER A 11 2.54 5.42 9.74
N ILE A 12 1.54 6.28 10.01
CA ILE A 12 0.51 6.66 9.03
C ILE A 12 1.14 7.39 7.84
N PHE A 13 2.10 8.29 8.09
CA PHE A 13 2.81 9.00 7.03
C PHE A 13 3.59 8.06 6.11
N ILE A 14 4.37 7.12 6.67
CA ILE A 14 5.11 6.13 5.87
C ILE A 14 4.17 5.30 5.00
N LEU A 15 3.05 4.81 5.57
CA LEU A 15 2.07 4.04 4.81
C LEU A 15 1.40 4.87 3.70
N ALA A 16 1.13 6.15 3.94
CA ALA A 16 0.61 7.06 2.92
C ALA A 16 1.65 7.28 1.81
N LEU A 17 2.92 7.50 2.16
CA LEU A 17 4.03 7.68 1.22
C LEU A 17 4.17 6.47 0.29
N TRP A 18 4.20 5.24 0.85
CA TRP A 18 4.26 4.02 0.06
C TRP A 18 3.05 3.85 -0.86
N SER A 19 1.84 4.14 -0.35
CA SER A 19 0.62 4.05 -1.15
C SER A 19 0.63 5.05 -2.32
N LEU A 20 1.08 6.29 -2.09
CA LEU A 20 1.21 7.31 -3.12
C LEU A 20 2.24 6.89 -4.18
N LEU A 21 3.37 6.35 -3.75
CA LEU A 21 4.43 5.88 -4.63
C LEU A 21 3.93 4.76 -5.55
N PHE A 22 3.27 3.74 -4.99
CA PHE A 22 2.71 2.66 -5.80
C PHE A 22 1.63 3.15 -6.75
N THR A 23 0.75 4.06 -6.30
CA THR A 23 -0.25 4.70 -7.19
C THR A 23 0.44 5.36 -8.39
N LYS A 24 1.48 6.17 -8.15
CA LYS A 24 2.27 6.81 -9.20
C LYS A 24 2.89 5.79 -10.16
N CYS A 25 3.57 4.77 -9.63
CA CYS A 25 4.27 3.79 -10.44
C CYS A 25 3.31 2.97 -11.32
N PHE A 26 2.18 2.52 -10.79
CA PHE A 26 1.19 1.79 -11.58
C PHE A 26 0.47 2.68 -12.60
N THR A 27 0.26 3.96 -12.31
CA THR A 27 -0.26 4.91 -13.29
C THR A 27 0.73 5.10 -14.45
N LEU A 28 2.03 5.22 -14.15
CA LEU A 28 3.06 5.31 -15.17
C LEU A 28 3.16 4.02 -15.99
N GLU A 29 3.04 2.84 -15.37
CA GLU A 29 2.99 1.55 -16.06
C GLU A 29 1.85 1.49 -17.08
N TYR A 30 0.66 1.96 -16.67
CA TYR A 30 -0.47 2.09 -17.58
C TYR A 30 -0.16 3.00 -18.76
N LEU A 31 0.36 4.21 -18.50
CA LEU A 31 0.64 5.20 -19.54
C LEU A 31 1.70 4.69 -20.54
N VAL A 32 2.80 4.11 -20.05
CA VAL A 32 3.86 3.57 -20.89
C VAL A 32 3.35 2.46 -21.80
N ARG A 33 2.52 1.55 -21.26
CA ARG A 33 1.94 0.47 -22.06
C ARG A 33 0.83 0.93 -23.01
N GLN A 34 0.06 1.92 -22.62
CA GLN A 34 -1.00 2.49 -23.46
C GLN A 34 -0.45 3.24 -24.67
N TYR A 35 0.66 3.94 -24.50
CA TYR A 35 1.28 4.76 -25.55
C TYR A 35 2.52 4.11 -26.18
N GLU A 36 2.75 2.83 -25.91
CA GLU A 36 3.90 2.06 -26.44
C GLU A 36 5.26 2.75 -26.25
N ALA A 37 5.40 3.52 -25.17
CA ALA A 37 6.63 4.24 -24.86
C ALA A 37 7.76 3.24 -24.47
N PRO A 38 9.05 3.60 -24.64
CA PRO A 38 10.17 2.70 -24.34
C PRO A 38 10.19 2.30 -22.86
N ILE A 39 10.03 1.00 -22.60
CA ILE A 39 9.88 0.40 -21.24
C ILE A 39 11.15 0.54 -20.39
N ASN A 40 12.32 0.67 -21.01
CA ASN A 40 13.60 0.71 -20.30
C ASN A 40 13.69 1.86 -19.28
N SER A 41 13.08 3.01 -19.55
CA SER A 41 13.04 4.14 -18.62
C SER A 41 12.18 3.88 -17.39
N LEU A 42 11.17 3.02 -17.50
CA LEU A 42 10.22 2.72 -16.43
C LEU A 42 10.87 1.90 -15.30
N ASN A 43 11.76 0.96 -15.65
CA ASN A 43 12.51 0.17 -14.67
C ASN A 43 13.35 1.06 -13.74
N TYR A 44 13.97 2.11 -14.28
CA TYR A 44 14.72 3.09 -13.48
C TYR A 44 13.79 3.90 -12.56
N VAL A 45 12.60 4.28 -13.04
CA VAL A 45 11.62 5.00 -12.22
C VAL A 45 11.14 4.13 -11.06
N TRP A 46 10.87 2.83 -11.30
CA TRP A 46 10.52 1.87 -10.25
C TRP A 46 11.65 1.73 -9.24
N ALA A 47 12.87 1.44 -9.71
CA ALA A 47 14.03 1.23 -8.83
C ALA A 47 14.32 2.47 -7.98
N LEU A 48 14.36 3.65 -8.58
CA LEU A 48 14.59 4.91 -7.87
C LEU A 48 13.49 5.20 -6.85
N SER A 49 12.24 4.98 -7.23
CA SER A 49 11.09 5.23 -6.35
C SER A 49 11.12 4.30 -5.12
N ILE A 50 11.38 3.02 -5.31
CA ILE A 50 11.50 2.03 -4.22
C ILE A 50 12.72 2.35 -3.34
N ALA A 51 13.86 2.72 -3.93
CA ALA A 51 15.04 3.10 -3.17
C ALA A 51 14.79 4.32 -2.28
N MET A 52 14.19 5.38 -2.82
CA MET A 52 13.86 6.59 -2.06
C MET A 52 12.89 6.29 -0.91
N ALA A 53 11.82 5.50 -1.16
CA ALA A 53 10.88 5.12 -0.12
C ALA A 53 11.52 4.19 0.91
N GLY A 54 12.43 3.31 0.49
CA GLY A 54 13.22 2.45 1.36
C GLY A 54 14.11 3.26 2.30
N VAL A 55 14.85 4.23 1.78
CA VAL A 55 15.68 5.16 2.59
C VAL A 55 14.81 5.95 3.56
N ALA A 56 13.71 6.55 3.11
CA ALA A 56 12.79 7.25 3.98
C ALA A 56 12.26 6.34 5.11
N THR A 57 11.90 5.10 4.79
CA THR A 57 11.43 4.13 5.77
C THR A 57 12.54 3.74 6.75
N ALA A 58 13.77 3.52 6.29
CA ALA A 58 14.91 3.18 7.14
C ALA A 58 15.26 4.32 8.11
N VAL A 59 15.28 5.55 7.64
CA VAL A 59 15.49 6.74 8.49
C VAL A 59 14.41 6.83 9.56
N TYR A 60 13.15 6.60 9.20
CA TYR A 60 12.05 6.60 10.17
C TYR A 60 12.05 5.36 11.09
N ALA A 61 12.44 4.18 10.60
CA ALA A 61 12.49 2.94 11.37
C ALA A 61 13.63 2.92 12.41
N ASN A 62 14.77 3.53 12.12
CA ASN A 62 15.86 3.68 13.09
C ASN A 62 15.47 4.50 14.34
N ILE A 63 14.41 5.30 14.22
CA ILE A 63 13.85 6.08 15.33
C ILE A 63 12.87 5.24 16.17
N GLN A 64 12.49 4.01 15.75
CA GLN A 64 11.42 3.21 16.36
C GLN A 64 11.73 1.70 16.50
N SER A 65 12.61 1.37 17.44
CA SER A 65 12.80 -0.02 17.90
C SER A 65 11.51 -0.69 18.44
N GLU A 66 10.54 0.07 18.94
CA GLU A 66 9.27 -0.44 19.48
C GLU A 66 8.30 -1.02 18.43
N VAL A 67 8.29 -0.49 17.20
CA VAL A 67 7.39 -1.00 16.14
C VAL A 67 7.82 -2.39 15.67
N ARG A 68 9.13 -2.62 15.59
CA ARG A 68 9.71 -3.91 15.20
C ARG A 68 9.33 -5.02 16.19
N THR A 69 9.40 -4.74 17.49
CA THR A 69 9.05 -5.72 18.54
C THR A 69 7.56 -6.05 18.56
N LYS A 70 6.68 -5.09 18.31
CA LYS A 70 5.23 -5.31 18.21
C LYS A 70 4.84 -6.14 16.99
N LEU A 71 5.47 -5.90 15.84
CA LEU A 71 5.20 -6.64 14.61
C LEU A 71 5.65 -8.10 14.73
N LEU A 72 6.84 -8.35 15.25
CA LEU A 72 7.38 -9.70 15.45
C LEU A 72 6.59 -10.52 16.46
N LYS A 73 5.92 -9.88 17.42
CA LYS A 73 5.06 -10.54 18.43
C LYS A 73 3.63 -10.76 17.95
N HIS A 74 3.27 -10.33 16.72
CA HIS A 74 1.92 -10.54 16.22
C HIS A 74 1.66 -12.03 15.94
N PRO A 75 0.55 -12.63 16.44
CA PRO A 75 0.30 -14.07 16.31
C PRO A 75 0.26 -14.56 14.86
N ASN A 76 -0.14 -13.68 13.92
CA ASN A 76 -0.23 -13.99 12.49
C ASN A 76 0.98 -13.46 11.69
N PHE A 77 2.10 -13.12 12.36
CA PHE A 77 3.25 -12.46 11.69
C PHE A 77 3.78 -13.27 10.50
N LEU A 78 4.00 -14.58 10.68
CA LEU A 78 4.50 -15.45 9.62
C LEU A 78 3.53 -15.54 8.44
N VAL A 79 2.23 -15.64 8.71
CA VAL A 79 1.19 -15.68 7.66
C VAL A 79 1.15 -14.37 6.89
N ILE A 80 1.20 -13.23 7.59
CA ILE A 80 1.23 -11.90 6.99
C ILE A 80 2.49 -11.73 6.12
N LEU A 81 3.65 -12.18 6.60
CA LEU A 81 4.91 -12.11 5.88
C LEU A 81 4.87 -12.97 4.61
N THR A 82 4.37 -14.21 4.70
CA THR A 82 4.25 -15.12 3.55
C THR A 82 3.29 -14.56 2.49
N LEU A 83 2.12 -14.10 2.89
CA LEU A 83 1.16 -13.46 1.98
C LEU A 83 1.72 -12.18 1.37
N GLY A 84 2.42 -11.36 2.15
CA GLY A 84 3.09 -10.16 1.66
C GLY A 84 4.14 -10.47 0.60
N SER A 85 4.98 -11.48 0.83
CA SER A 85 5.97 -11.96 -0.14
C SER A 85 5.30 -12.47 -1.41
N PHE A 86 4.21 -13.24 -1.28
CA PHE A 86 3.44 -13.72 -2.41
C PHE A 86 2.84 -12.59 -3.25
N ILE A 87 2.29 -11.54 -2.60
CA ILE A 87 1.79 -10.34 -3.28
C ILE A 87 2.91 -9.65 -4.06
N VAL A 88 4.10 -9.51 -3.46
CA VAL A 88 5.27 -8.91 -4.16
C VAL A 88 5.63 -9.72 -5.41
N ILE A 89 5.63 -11.05 -5.33
CA ILE A 89 5.89 -11.93 -6.48
C ILE A 89 4.81 -11.76 -7.56
N LEU A 90 3.54 -11.69 -7.19
CA LEU A 90 2.44 -11.48 -8.13
C LEU A 90 2.54 -10.13 -8.85
N VAL A 91 2.88 -9.08 -8.11
CA VAL A 91 3.11 -7.74 -8.68
C VAL A 91 4.30 -7.76 -9.61
N ALA A 92 5.44 -8.33 -9.19
CA ALA A 92 6.62 -8.46 -10.04
C ALA A 92 6.30 -9.26 -11.32
N LYS A 93 5.57 -10.37 -11.21
CA LYS A 93 5.10 -11.14 -12.37
C LYS A 93 4.24 -10.30 -13.30
N SER A 94 3.32 -9.48 -12.77
CA SER A 94 2.46 -8.62 -13.60
C SER A 94 3.25 -7.56 -14.36
N LEU A 95 4.34 -7.07 -13.80
CA LEU A 95 5.22 -6.09 -14.45
C LEU A 95 6.05 -6.71 -15.58
N LEU A 96 6.47 -7.96 -15.43
CA LEU A 96 7.31 -8.67 -16.39
C LEU A 96 6.51 -9.42 -17.47
N ALA A 97 5.26 -9.78 -17.19
CA ALA A 97 4.43 -10.58 -18.08
C ALA A 97 3.82 -9.74 -19.21
N LYS A 98 3.67 -10.36 -20.38
CA LYS A 98 2.87 -9.82 -21.47
C LYS A 98 1.38 -10.18 -21.30
N ASP A 99 1.10 -11.35 -20.73
CA ASP A 99 -0.24 -11.90 -20.55
C ASP A 99 -0.53 -12.20 -19.07
N GLY A 100 -1.82 -12.25 -18.70
CA GLY A 100 -2.26 -12.62 -17.36
C GLY A 100 -2.05 -11.54 -16.28
N VAL A 101 -1.77 -10.31 -16.65
CA VAL A 101 -1.55 -9.18 -15.73
C VAL A 101 -2.78 -8.95 -14.86
N SER A 102 -3.98 -8.92 -15.44
CA SER A 102 -5.23 -8.68 -14.71
C SER A 102 -5.44 -9.70 -13.60
N HIS A 103 -5.21 -10.99 -13.89
CA HIS A 103 -5.31 -12.05 -12.89
C HIS A 103 -4.28 -11.91 -11.77
N SER A 104 -3.02 -11.60 -12.11
CA SER A 104 -1.96 -11.41 -11.11
C SER A 104 -2.24 -10.22 -10.18
N LEU A 105 -2.72 -9.09 -10.72
CA LEU A 105 -3.09 -7.92 -9.93
C LEU A 105 -4.37 -8.15 -9.11
N ALA A 106 -5.35 -8.89 -9.64
CA ALA A 106 -6.55 -9.26 -8.89
C ALA A 106 -6.22 -10.18 -7.71
N LEU A 107 -5.33 -11.16 -7.90
CA LEU A 107 -4.84 -12.01 -6.81
C LEU A 107 -4.06 -11.20 -5.77
N ALA A 108 -3.26 -10.22 -6.19
CA ALA A 108 -2.56 -9.32 -5.27
C ALA A 108 -3.56 -8.48 -4.45
N ALA A 109 -4.61 -7.94 -5.08
CA ALA A 109 -5.67 -7.19 -4.38
C ALA A 109 -6.43 -8.08 -3.38
N THR A 110 -6.74 -9.32 -3.76
CA THR A 110 -7.36 -10.31 -2.85
C THR A 110 -6.45 -10.61 -1.67
N GLY A 111 -5.15 -10.79 -1.90
CA GLY A 111 -4.16 -10.98 -0.84
C GLY A 111 -4.09 -9.80 0.13
N LEU A 112 -4.16 -8.56 -0.37
CA LEU A 112 -4.22 -7.35 0.46
C LEU A 112 -5.49 -7.33 1.33
N SER A 113 -6.64 -7.78 0.79
CA SER A 113 -7.88 -7.93 1.57
C SER A 113 -7.69 -8.90 2.74
N ILE A 114 -7.12 -10.08 2.48
CA ILE A 114 -6.87 -11.10 3.50
C ILE A 114 -5.89 -10.59 4.56
N ILE A 115 -4.79 -9.95 4.17
CA ILE A 115 -3.83 -9.36 5.11
C ILE A 115 -4.53 -8.33 6.02
N GLN A 116 -5.40 -7.50 5.45
CA GLN A 116 -6.14 -6.50 6.22
C GLN A 116 -7.01 -7.16 7.31
N LEU A 117 -7.67 -8.27 7.01
CA LEU A 117 -8.45 -9.04 7.98
C LEU A 117 -7.55 -9.68 9.05
N LEU A 118 -6.42 -10.27 8.66
CA LEU A 118 -5.49 -10.94 9.56
C LEU A 118 -4.82 -9.96 10.55
N ILE A 119 -4.46 -8.76 10.11
CA ILE A 119 -3.86 -7.73 10.98
C ILE A 119 -4.83 -7.32 12.10
N HIS A 120 -6.12 -7.22 11.80
CA HIS A 120 -7.11 -6.81 12.79
C HIS A 120 -7.63 -7.97 13.66
N GLY A 121 -7.49 -9.21 13.21
CA GLY A 121 -7.78 -10.43 13.96
C GLY A 121 -9.13 -10.40 14.68
N LYS A 122 -9.10 -10.69 16.01
CA LYS A 122 -10.30 -10.73 16.85
C LYS A 122 -10.98 -9.36 17.06
N ASN A 123 -10.30 -8.26 16.79
CA ASN A 123 -10.81 -6.87 16.95
C ASN A 123 -11.22 -6.25 15.60
N LEU A 124 -12.07 -6.94 14.86
CA LEU A 124 -12.59 -6.48 13.59
C LEU A 124 -13.49 -5.25 13.79
N LYS A 125 -12.94 -4.08 13.49
CA LYS A 125 -13.72 -2.83 13.46
C LYS A 125 -14.47 -2.74 12.12
N PRO A 126 -15.68 -2.14 12.07
CA PRO A 126 -16.44 -1.95 10.82
C PRO A 126 -15.61 -1.32 9.69
N ARG A 127 -14.72 -0.41 10.04
CA ARG A 127 -13.78 0.22 9.10
C ARG A 127 -12.81 -0.79 8.46
N SER A 128 -12.30 -1.74 9.20
CA SER A 128 -11.36 -2.76 8.68
C SER A 128 -12.07 -3.71 7.72
N ILE A 129 -13.32 -4.07 8.05
CA ILE A 129 -14.17 -4.88 7.19
C ILE A 129 -14.46 -4.12 5.89
N GLY A 130 -14.83 -2.84 5.98
CA GLY A 130 -15.07 -2.00 4.81
C GLY A 130 -13.87 -1.92 3.87
N ILE A 131 -12.65 -1.72 4.41
CA ILE A 131 -11.41 -1.70 3.62
C ILE A 131 -11.18 -3.05 2.93
N SER A 132 -11.40 -4.17 3.64
CA SER A 132 -11.22 -5.50 3.08
C SER A 132 -12.22 -5.77 1.95
N ILE A 133 -13.50 -5.44 2.14
CA ILE A 133 -14.53 -5.54 1.08
C ILE A 133 -14.13 -4.67 -0.13
N SER A 134 -13.66 -3.45 0.10
CA SER A 134 -13.22 -2.57 -0.99
C SER A 134 -12.10 -3.18 -1.84
N TRP A 135 -11.15 -3.91 -1.22
CA TRP A 135 -10.12 -4.64 -1.94
C TRP A 135 -10.67 -5.84 -2.74
N PHE A 136 -11.68 -6.55 -2.23
CA PHE A 136 -12.36 -7.60 -3.00
C PHE A 136 -13.11 -7.04 -4.21
N VAL A 137 -13.81 -5.92 -4.05
CA VAL A 137 -14.49 -5.23 -5.16
C VAL A 137 -13.45 -4.77 -6.19
N ALA A 138 -12.32 -4.22 -5.75
CA ALA A 138 -11.22 -3.85 -6.63
C ALA A 138 -10.66 -5.07 -7.40
N ALA A 139 -10.46 -6.20 -6.73
CA ALA A 139 -10.01 -7.43 -7.37
C ALA A 139 -10.98 -7.90 -8.47
N ALA A 140 -12.29 -7.87 -8.20
CA ALA A 140 -13.31 -8.20 -9.18
C ALA A 140 -13.31 -7.23 -10.37
N ALA A 141 -13.12 -5.94 -10.14
CA ALA A 141 -12.99 -4.96 -11.22
C ALA A 141 -11.74 -5.23 -12.07
N ILE A 142 -10.58 -5.48 -11.43
CA ILE A 142 -9.30 -5.71 -12.10
C ILE A 142 -9.34 -6.95 -12.99
N VAL A 143 -9.91 -8.07 -12.51
CA VAL A 143 -9.95 -9.34 -13.28
C VAL A 143 -10.76 -9.20 -14.56
N ASN A 144 -11.79 -8.35 -14.54
CA ASN A 144 -12.66 -8.09 -15.72
C ASN A 144 -12.12 -6.96 -16.63
N THR A 145 -10.94 -6.44 -16.34
CA THR A 145 -10.36 -5.32 -17.09
C THR A 145 -9.22 -5.82 -17.99
N ALA A 146 -9.25 -5.42 -19.26
CA ALA A 146 -8.18 -5.73 -20.21
C ALA A 146 -6.88 -4.96 -19.89
N GLN A 147 -5.74 -5.49 -20.34
CA GLN A 147 -4.48 -4.76 -20.34
C GLN A 147 -4.50 -3.62 -21.38
N PRO A 148 -3.86 -2.47 -21.12
CA PRO A 148 -3.09 -2.11 -19.91
C PRO A 148 -3.94 -1.48 -18.80
N LEU A 149 -5.24 -1.32 -19.00
CA LEU A 149 -6.17 -0.62 -18.09
C LEU A 149 -6.20 -1.25 -16.67
N ALA A 150 -5.89 -2.54 -16.53
CA ALA A 150 -5.80 -3.22 -15.23
C ALA A 150 -4.80 -2.53 -14.28
N PHE A 151 -3.68 -1.99 -14.78
CA PHE A 151 -2.73 -1.22 -13.99
C PHE A 151 -3.34 0.07 -13.45
N LEU A 152 -4.11 0.77 -14.27
CA LEU A 152 -4.79 2.00 -13.86
C LEU A 152 -5.85 1.73 -12.80
N VAL A 153 -6.68 0.69 -12.97
CA VAL A 153 -7.68 0.29 -11.99
C VAL A 153 -7.03 -0.08 -10.66
N PHE A 154 -5.90 -0.79 -10.70
CA PHE A 154 -5.14 -1.12 -9.49
C PHE A 154 -4.55 0.13 -8.81
N ALA A 155 -3.99 1.07 -9.59
CA ALA A 155 -3.49 2.35 -9.09
C ALA A 155 -4.58 3.17 -8.39
N ILE A 156 -5.74 3.31 -9.02
CA ILE A 156 -6.91 4.01 -8.45
C ILE A 156 -7.37 3.33 -7.16
N SER A 157 -7.39 2.01 -7.13
CA SER A 157 -7.76 1.24 -5.94
C SER A 157 -6.78 1.49 -4.78
N ILE A 158 -5.46 1.51 -5.03
CA ILE A 158 -4.46 1.87 -4.03
C ILE A 158 -4.69 3.31 -3.52
N CYS A 159 -4.95 4.25 -4.43
CA CYS A 159 -5.20 5.64 -4.08
C CYS A 159 -6.42 5.77 -3.16
N ILE A 160 -7.56 5.22 -3.54
CA ILE A 160 -8.83 5.37 -2.81
C ILE A 160 -8.82 4.58 -1.50
N ILE A 161 -8.38 3.32 -1.53
CA ILE A 161 -8.48 2.42 -0.38
C ILE A 161 -7.34 2.63 0.62
N SER A 162 -6.14 2.94 0.12
CA SER A 162 -4.94 3.00 0.96
C SER A 162 -4.43 4.42 1.21
N PHE A 163 -4.26 5.23 0.17
CA PHE A 163 -3.65 6.56 0.30
C PHE A 163 -4.58 7.57 0.95
N LEU A 164 -5.76 7.80 0.37
CA LEU A 164 -6.67 8.86 0.84
C LEU A 164 -7.07 8.72 2.32
N PRO A 165 -7.47 7.54 2.83
CA PRO A 165 -7.84 7.42 4.23
C PRO A 165 -6.67 7.68 5.19
N ARG A 166 -5.44 7.28 4.81
CA ARG A 166 -4.24 7.52 5.64
C ARG A 166 -3.81 8.98 5.61
N PHE A 167 -3.90 9.60 4.45
CA PHE A 167 -3.61 11.02 4.30
C PHE A 167 -4.59 11.89 5.10
N ALA A 168 -5.89 11.59 5.02
CA ALA A 168 -6.91 12.27 5.82
C ALA A 168 -6.64 12.13 7.33
N GLN A 169 -6.27 10.92 7.79
CA GLN A 169 -5.89 10.71 9.19
C GLN A 169 -4.65 11.50 9.59
N PHE A 170 -3.64 11.55 8.73
CA PHE A 170 -2.43 12.31 8.99
C PHE A 170 -2.71 13.82 9.15
N VAL A 171 -3.54 14.38 8.26
CA VAL A 171 -3.97 15.78 8.32
C VAL A 171 -4.76 16.06 9.58
N ALA A 172 -5.72 15.20 9.93
CA ALA A 172 -6.53 15.35 11.14
C ALA A 172 -5.68 15.34 12.42
N LEU A 173 -4.69 14.43 12.50
CA LEU A 173 -3.75 14.37 13.62
C LEU A 173 -2.85 15.61 13.73
N ARG A 174 -2.49 16.22 12.61
CA ARG A 174 -1.73 17.48 12.62
C ARG A 174 -2.57 18.66 13.08
N ARG A 175 -3.80 18.78 12.61
CA ARG A 175 -4.72 19.86 13.03
C ARG A 175 -5.00 19.80 14.53
N GLY A 176 -5.37 18.64 15.06
CA GLY A 176 -5.62 18.50 16.50
C GLY A 176 -4.41 18.81 17.40
N LYS A 177 -3.17 18.69 16.87
CA LYS A 177 -1.97 19.13 17.60
C LYS A 177 -1.77 20.65 17.58
N LEU A 178 -2.13 21.32 16.50
CA LEU A 178 -2.03 22.78 16.39
C LEU A 178 -3.05 23.44 17.33
N ASP A 179 -4.27 22.92 17.37
CA ASP A 179 -5.34 23.43 18.24
C ASP A 179 -4.99 23.27 19.74
N SER A 180 -4.31 22.16 20.10
CA SER A 180 -3.87 21.94 21.50
C SER A 180 -2.64 22.74 21.92
N GLN A 181 -1.93 23.39 20.99
CA GLN A 181 -0.82 24.30 21.29
C GLN A 181 -1.24 25.77 21.33
N ALA A 182 -2.41 26.07 20.78
CA ALA A 182 -2.96 27.44 20.75
C ALA A 182 -3.89 27.74 21.94
N SER A 183 -4.26 26.74 22.74
CA SER A 183 -5.02 26.83 23.99
C SER A 183 -4.12 26.76 25.21
#